data_9b7f6efce6a60050c1660955e2074ff0
#
_entry.id   9b7f6efce6a60050c1660955e2074ff0
#
_cell.length_a   1.000
_cell.length_b   1.000
_cell.length_c   1.000
_cell.angle_alpha   90.00
_cell.angle_beta   90.00
_cell.angle_gamma   90.00
#
_symmetry.space_group_name_H-M   'P 1'
#
loop_
_entity.id
_entity.type
_entity.pdbx_description
1 polymer ?
#
loop_
_entity_poly.entity_id
_entity_poly.type
_entity_poly.pdbx_seq_one_letter_code
_entity_poly.pdbx_strand_id
1 'polypeptide(L)'
;MSATVIDSQIHGFLFGTEEMNEVFSEKSWVQKWLDTEAALAQAQGELGVIPKEKADIIVKYAKADLIDIPSIGEGYKSSITIVPLLNAFKKILPEHAGEYVHWGATSQDIVDTGMVLLERDAYDIILRDAKACLKAILKLVKKYRDTPEAGRTHVVHAIPITFGYKAAVWADELGRQIERFEGMKKRVFVGEMAGAVGTLASQPEKGLETQQRMFEIRSEEHTSE
;
A
#
# COMPACT_ATOMS: atom_id res chain seq x y z
N MET A 1 1.63 -0.39 -26.27
CA MET A 1 2.25 0.95 -26.43
C MET A 1 2.41 1.54 -25.03
N SER A 2 3.63 1.89 -24.63
CA SER A 2 3.84 2.56 -23.33
C SER A 2 3.41 4.03 -23.45
N ALA A 3 2.48 4.47 -22.63
CA ALA A 3 2.00 5.85 -22.57
C ALA A 3 2.74 6.68 -21.52
N THR A 4 3.49 6.02 -20.64
CA THR A 4 4.27 6.66 -19.57
C THR A 4 5.75 6.25 -19.66
N VAL A 5 6.62 7.07 -19.07
CA VAL A 5 8.06 6.75 -19.03
C VAL A 5 8.37 5.58 -18.10
N ILE A 6 7.53 5.34 -17.09
CA ILE A 6 7.68 4.24 -16.14
C ILE A 6 7.48 2.90 -16.85
N ASP A 7 6.45 2.79 -17.71
CA ASP A 7 6.14 1.58 -18.48
C ASP A 7 7.02 1.40 -19.71
N SER A 8 7.94 2.32 -19.98
CA SER A 8 8.80 2.28 -21.14
C SER A 8 9.88 1.21 -21.00
N GLN A 9 9.95 0.26 -21.94
CA GLN A 9 11.03 -0.72 -22.02
C GLN A 9 12.40 -0.07 -22.27
N ILE A 10 12.44 1.17 -22.77
CA ILE A 10 13.68 1.90 -23.07
C ILE A 10 14.10 2.77 -21.89
N HIS A 11 13.17 3.44 -21.23
CA HIS A 11 13.46 4.47 -20.24
C HIS A 11 12.97 4.12 -18.81
N GLY A 12 12.15 3.09 -18.64
CA GLY A 12 11.53 2.75 -17.36
C GLY A 12 12.53 2.58 -16.22
N PHE A 13 13.69 1.99 -16.49
CA PHE A 13 14.76 1.79 -15.51
C PHE A 13 15.33 3.09 -14.91
N LEU A 14 15.12 4.24 -15.56
CA LEU A 14 15.55 5.55 -15.05
C LEU A 14 14.58 6.11 -13.98
N PHE A 15 13.35 5.60 -13.91
CA PHE A 15 12.27 6.19 -13.13
C PHE A 15 11.66 5.24 -12.10
N GLY A 16 12.12 3.99 -12.05
CA GLY A 16 11.63 3.00 -11.08
C GLY A 16 12.57 1.80 -10.97
N THR A 17 12.34 0.99 -9.96
CA THR A 17 12.98 -0.32 -9.79
C THR A 17 11.94 -1.41 -10.10
N GLU A 18 12.40 -2.60 -10.51
CA GLU A 18 11.50 -3.74 -10.74
C GLU A 18 10.67 -4.06 -9.50
N GLU A 19 11.30 -4.03 -8.31
CA GLU A 19 10.64 -4.30 -7.03
C GLU A 19 9.52 -3.28 -6.74
N MET A 20 9.76 -1.98 -6.97
CA MET A 20 8.72 -0.96 -6.76
C MET A 20 7.63 -1.01 -7.82
N ASN A 21 7.96 -1.31 -9.06
CA ASN A 21 6.98 -1.47 -10.14
C ASN A 21 6.07 -2.67 -9.89
N GLU A 22 6.59 -3.77 -9.29
CA GLU A 22 5.76 -4.92 -8.91
C GLU A 22 4.76 -4.58 -7.82
N VAL A 23 5.13 -3.74 -6.83
CA VAL A 23 4.19 -3.26 -5.80
C VAL A 23 2.96 -2.60 -6.42
N PHE A 24 3.15 -1.79 -7.47
CA PHE A 24 2.05 -1.06 -8.12
C PHE A 24 1.58 -1.71 -9.42
N SER A 25 1.90 -2.99 -9.65
CA SER A 25 1.38 -3.74 -10.80
C SER A 25 -0.14 -3.92 -10.72
N GLU A 26 -0.82 -4.06 -11.87
CA GLU A 26 -2.26 -4.33 -11.90
C GLU A 26 -2.63 -5.58 -11.09
N LYS A 27 -1.77 -6.59 -11.11
CA LYS A 27 -1.96 -7.81 -10.31
C LYS A 27 -1.91 -7.51 -8.81
N SER A 28 -0.95 -6.71 -8.36
CA SER A 28 -0.84 -6.30 -6.96
C SER A 28 -2.03 -5.46 -6.52
N TRP A 29 -2.50 -4.53 -7.35
CA TRP A 29 -3.73 -3.79 -7.10
C TRP A 29 -4.93 -4.70 -6.88
N VAL A 30 -5.18 -5.60 -7.82
CA VAL A 30 -6.27 -6.58 -7.72
C VAL A 30 -6.12 -7.45 -6.46
N GLN A 31 -4.90 -7.89 -6.14
CA GLN A 31 -4.67 -8.69 -4.95
C GLN A 31 -4.99 -7.93 -3.67
N LYS A 32 -4.59 -6.65 -3.53
CA LYS A 32 -4.88 -5.86 -2.32
C LYS A 32 -6.38 -5.59 -2.15
N TRP A 33 -7.12 -5.36 -3.22
CA TRP A 33 -8.57 -5.27 -3.15
C TRP A 33 -9.22 -6.59 -2.73
N LEU A 34 -8.76 -7.71 -3.27
CA LEU A 34 -9.23 -9.04 -2.85
C LEU A 34 -8.84 -9.36 -1.40
N ASP A 35 -7.67 -8.97 -0.98
CA ASP A 35 -7.21 -9.10 0.39
C ASP A 35 -8.12 -8.34 1.37
N THR A 36 -8.55 -7.14 0.98
CA THR A 36 -9.46 -6.31 1.76
C THR A 36 -10.85 -6.96 1.86
N GLU A 37 -11.39 -7.46 0.73
CA GLU A 37 -12.65 -8.22 0.70
C GLU A 37 -12.57 -9.50 1.55
N ALA A 38 -11.43 -10.20 1.49
CA ALA A 38 -11.22 -11.42 2.28
C ALA A 38 -11.19 -11.12 3.78
N ALA A 39 -10.52 -10.04 4.19
CA ALA A 39 -10.48 -9.62 5.58
C ALA A 39 -11.86 -9.22 6.11
N LEU A 40 -12.63 -8.49 5.30
CA LEU A 40 -14.02 -8.15 5.61
C LEU A 40 -14.87 -9.41 5.79
N ALA A 41 -14.83 -10.33 4.82
CA ALA A 41 -15.61 -11.56 4.89
C ALA A 41 -15.20 -12.43 6.10
N GLN A 42 -13.88 -12.52 6.38
CA GLN A 42 -13.39 -13.27 7.53
C GLN A 42 -13.91 -12.67 8.85
N ALA A 43 -13.78 -11.35 9.03
CA ALA A 43 -14.28 -10.67 10.22
C ALA A 43 -15.78 -10.90 10.39
N GLN A 44 -16.55 -10.76 9.33
CA GLN A 44 -18.01 -10.98 9.33
C GLN A 44 -18.39 -12.43 9.63
N GLY A 45 -17.64 -13.40 9.11
CA GLY A 45 -17.86 -14.82 9.39
C GLY A 45 -17.54 -15.18 10.84
N GLU A 46 -16.46 -14.63 11.41
CA GLU A 46 -16.08 -14.83 12.82
C GLU A 46 -17.11 -14.21 13.78
N LEU A 47 -17.70 -13.08 13.41
CA LEU A 47 -18.71 -12.38 14.20
C LEU A 47 -20.15 -12.88 13.92
N GLY A 48 -20.34 -13.79 12.96
CA GLY A 48 -21.65 -14.31 12.60
C GLY A 48 -22.55 -13.31 11.87
N VAL A 49 -21.97 -12.31 11.20
CA VAL A 49 -22.69 -11.36 10.32
C VAL A 49 -23.05 -12.04 8.99
N ILE A 50 -22.16 -12.89 8.49
CA ILE A 50 -22.41 -13.78 7.36
C ILE A 50 -22.12 -15.23 7.78
N PRO A 51 -22.63 -16.24 7.04
CA PRO A 51 -22.32 -17.63 7.34
C PRO A 51 -20.81 -17.91 7.25
N LYS A 52 -20.25 -18.51 8.29
CA LYS A 52 -18.79 -18.75 8.37
C LYS A 52 -18.26 -19.54 7.19
N GLU A 53 -18.96 -20.58 6.76
CA GLU A 53 -18.57 -21.39 5.60
C GLU A 53 -18.49 -20.58 4.30
N LYS A 54 -19.30 -19.54 4.14
CA LYS A 54 -19.24 -18.63 2.99
C LYS A 54 -18.04 -17.68 3.08
N ALA A 55 -17.77 -17.18 4.29
CA ALA A 55 -16.56 -16.40 4.56
C ALA A 55 -15.29 -17.18 4.24
N ASP A 56 -15.21 -18.44 4.70
CA ASP A 56 -14.05 -19.34 4.45
C ASP A 56 -13.84 -19.58 2.93
N ILE A 57 -14.92 -19.69 2.15
CA ILE A 57 -14.86 -19.79 0.69
C ILE A 57 -14.32 -18.48 0.08
N ILE A 58 -14.84 -17.33 0.47
CA ILE A 58 -14.39 -16.01 -0.03
C ILE A 58 -12.89 -15.85 0.22
N VAL A 59 -12.43 -16.08 1.45
CA VAL A 59 -11.01 -16.00 1.81
C VAL A 59 -10.13 -16.92 0.95
N LYS A 60 -10.59 -18.17 0.75
CA LYS A 60 -9.84 -19.17 -0.03
C LYS A 60 -9.63 -18.77 -1.49
N TYR A 61 -10.64 -18.13 -2.10
CA TYR A 61 -10.65 -17.77 -3.50
C TYR A 61 -10.19 -16.33 -3.78
N ALA A 62 -9.89 -15.52 -2.77
CA ALA A 62 -9.42 -14.15 -2.91
C ALA A 62 -7.97 -14.07 -3.41
N LYS A 63 -7.75 -14.51 -4.64
CA LYS A 63 -6.43 -14.58 -5.30
C LYS A 63 -6.49 -13.94 -6.69
N ALA A 64 -5.63 -12.98 -6.94
CA ALA A 64 -5.54 -12.29 -8.23
C ALA A 64 -5.27 -13.25 -9.40
N ASP A 65 -4.55 -14.36 -9.15
CA ASP A 65 -4.28 -15.38 -10.16
C ASP A 65 -5.53 -16.11 -10.67
N LEU A 66 -6.66 -16.01 -9.96
CA LEU A 66 -7.93 -16.59 -10.36
C LEU A 66 -8.83 -15.59 -11.11
N ILE A 67 -8.40 -14.34 -11.24
CA ILE A 67 -9.17 -13.25 -11.85
C ILE A 67 -8.64 -12.95 -13.25
N ASP A 68 -9.55 -12.84 -14.20
CA ASP A 68 -9.26 -12.32 -15.53
C ASP A 68 -9.16 -10.78 -15.48
N ILE A 69 -7.94 -10.28 -15.20
CA ILE A 69 -7.66 -8.84 -15.05
C ILE A 69 -8.09 -8.03 -16.28
N PRO A 70 -7.81 -8.45 -17.54
CA PRO A 70 -8.32 -7.74 -18.72
C PRO A 70 -9.84 -7.53 -18.72
N SER A 71 -10.61 -8.48 -18.20
CA SER A 71 -12.08 -8.36 -18.13
C SER A 71 -12.54 -7.26 -17.17
N ILE A 72 -11.74 -6.95 -16.16
CA ILE A 72 -12.00 -5.82 -15.25
C ILE A 72 -11.93 -4.51 -16.03
N GLY A 73 -10.86 -4.31 -16.83
CA GLY A 73 -10.68 -3.12 -17.66
C GLY A 73 -11.85 -2.92 -18.65
N GLU A 74 -12.33 -3.98 -19.28
CA GLU A 74 -13.51 -3.91 -20.13
C GLU A 74 -14.78 -3.53 -19.34
N GLY A 75 -14.94 -4.04 -18.14
CA GLY A 75 -16.06 -3.70 -17.26
C GLY A 75 -16.13 -2.22 -16.87
N TYR A 76 -14.99 -1.54 -16.77
CA TYR A 76 -14.95 -0.10 -16.47
C TYR A 76 -15.52 0.79 -17.56
N LYS A 77 -15.71 0.29 -18.77
CA LYS A 77 -16.38 1.04 -19.85
C LYS A 77 -17.86 1.32 -19.55
N SER A 78 -18.48 0.53 -18.69
CA SER A 78 -19.91 0.62 -18.35
C SER A 78 -20.20 0.67 -16.85
N SER A 79 -19.18 0.74 -16.00
CA SER A 79 -19.33 0.72 -14.56
C SER A 79 -18.30 1.63 -13.88
N ILE A 80 -18.49 1.84 -12.59
CA ILE A 80 -17.59 2.64 -11.75
C ILE A 80 -16.85 1.76 -10.75
N THR A 81 -15.69 2.22 -10.37
CA THR A 81 -14.79 1.71 -9.33
C THR A 81 -14.87 0.18 -9.17
N ILE A 82 -14.71 -0.42 -8.07
CA ILE A 82 -14.48 -1.84 -7.82
C ILE A 82 -15.51 -2.84 -8.40
N VAL A 83 -16.68 -2.39 -8.89
CA VAL A 83 -17.78 -3.24 -9.35
C VAL A 83 -17.35 -4.28 -10.40
N PRO A 84 -16.53 -3.97 -11.43
CA PRO A 84 -16.04 -4.97 -12.36
C PRO A 84 -15.26 -6.09 -11.70
N LEU A 85 -14.39 -5.77 -10.73
CA LEU A 85 -13.67 -6.78 -9.95
C LEU A 85 -14.64 -7.64 -9.13
N LEU A 86 -15.59 -7.02 -8.42
CA LEU A 86 -16.59 -7.76 -7.64
C LEU A 86 -17.37 -8.74 -8.52
N ASN A 87 -17.75 -8.31 -9.73
CA ASN A 87 -18.46 -9.18 -10.67
C ASN A 87 -17.57 -10.35 -11.14
N ALA A 88 -16.30 -10.10 -11.44
CA ALA A 88 -15.35 -11.15 -11.80
C ALA A 88 -15.11 -12.11 -10.62
N PHE A 89 -14.95 -11.59 -9.43
CA PHE A 89 -14.73 -12.38 -8.21
C PHE A 89 -15.94 -13.25 -7.87
N LYS A 90 -17.15 -12.69 -7.87
CA LYS A 90 -18.39 -13.43 -7.60
C LYS A 90 -18.61 -14.60 -8.55
N LYS A 91 -18.19 -14.50 -9.82
CA LYS A 91 -18.34 -15.56 -10.82
C LYS A 91 -17.51 -16.80 -10.54
N ILE A 92 -16.36 -16.66 -9.89
CA ILE A 92 -15.47 -17.81 -9.58
C ILE A 92 -15.79 -18.48 -8.25
N LEU A 93 -16.67 -17.87 -7.43
CA LEU A 93 -17.00 -18.40 -6.11
C LEU A 93 -18.05 -19.49 -6.19
N PRO A 94 -17.78 -20.69 -5.64
CA PRO A 94 -18.75 -21.76 -5.56
C PRO A 94 -19.82 -21.52 -4.48
N GLU A 95 -20.85 -22.37 -4.46
CA GLU A 95 -21.83 -22.50 -3.37
C GLU A 95 -22.56 -21.20 -3.02
N HIS A 96 -22.81 -20.33 -3.99
CA HIS A 96 -23.44 -19.01 -3.75
C HIS A 96 -22.69 -18.07 -2.78
N ALA A 97 -21.41 -18.33 -2.50
CA ALA A 97 -20.64 -17.46 -1.62
C ALA A 97 -20.51 -16.03 -2.16
N GLY A 98 -20.65 -15.84 -3.48
CA GLY A 98 -20.64 -14.52 -4.11
C GLY A 98 -21.73 -13.55 -3.62
N GLU A 99 -22.83 -14.06 -3.03
CA GLU A 99 -23.90 -13.24 -2.47
C GLU A 99 -23.44 -12.47 -1.21
N TYR A 100 -22.41 -12.94 -0.54
CA TYR A 100 -21.84 -12.38 0.69
C TYR A 100 -20.59 -11.53 0.45
N VAL A 101 -20.09 -11.46 -0.78
CA VAL A 101 -18.96 -10.57 -1.13
C VAL A 101 -19.40 -9.12 -1.03
N HIS A 102 -18.55 -8.27 -0.42
CA HIS A 102 -18.78 -6.83 -0.29
C HIS A 102 -19.99 -6.49 0.63
N TRP A 103 -20.29 -7.38 1.57
CA TRP A 103 -21.48 -7.21 2.41
C TRP A 103 -21.34 -6.02 3.35
N GLY A 104 -22.18 -5.02 3.14
CA GLY A 104 -22.18 -3.81 3.98
C GLY A 104 -21.06 -2.80 3.73
N ALA A 105 -20.14 -3.08 2.84
CA ALA A 105 -19.10 -2.16 2.45
C ALA A 105 -19.55 -1.21 1.33
N THR A 106 -18.79 -0.17 1.12
CA THR A 106 -18.84 0.66 -0.09
C THR A 106 -17.56 0.49 -0.92
N SER A 107 -17.59 0.91 -2.17
CA SER A 107 -16.42 0.84 -3.05
C SER A 107 -15.18 1.50 -2.45
N GLN A 108 -15.36 2.61 -1.76
CA GLN A 108 -14.27 3.38 -1.18
C GLN A 108 -13.57 2.63 -0.04
N ASP A 109 -14.33 1.94 0.82
CA ASP A 109 -13.77 1.09 1.89
C ASP A 109 -12.70 0.11 1.36
N ILE A 110 -12.93 -0.44 0.17
CA ILE A 110 -12.04 -1.42 -0.44
C ILE A 110 -10.89 -0.77 -1.22
N VAL A 111 -11.20 0.30 -1.93
CA VAL A 111 -10.21 0.98 -2.80
C VAL A 111 -9.15 1.67 -1.95
N ASP A 112 -9.56 2.43 -0.93
CA ASP A 112 -8.62 3.17 -0.09
C ASP A 112 -7.83 2.24 0.83
N THR A 113 -8.48 1.24 1.45
CA THR A 113 -7.76 0.23 2.22
C THR A 113 -6.77 -0.55 1.34
N GLY A 114 -7.16 -0.93 0.12
CA GLY A 114 -6.25 -1.57 -0.83
C GLY A 114 -5.05 -0.68 -1.21
N MET A 115 -5.26 0.64 -1.37
CA MET A 115 -4.18 1.60 -1.60
C MET A 115 -3.23 1.66 -0.41
N VAL A 116 -3.74 1.76 0.81
CA VAL A 116 -2.94 1.77 2.03
C VAL A 116 -2.07 0.51 2.16
N LEU A 117 -2.57 -0.65 1.74
CA LEU A 117 -1.79 -1.89 1.70
C LEU A 117 -0.63 -1.82 0.69
N LEU A 118 -0.85 -1.25 -0.49
CA LEU A 118 0.22 -1.02 -1.49
C LEU A 118 1.26 -0.01 -0.97
N GLU A 119 0.79 1.09 -0.39
CA GLU A 119 1.66 2.12 0.21
C GLU A 119 2.52 1.55 1.33
N ARG A 120 2.00 0.62 2.13
CA ARG A 120 2.77 -0.07 3.18
C ARG A 120 3.89 -0.92 2.58
N ASP A 121 3.61 -1.68 1.53
CA ASP A 121 4.62 -2.49 0.85
C ASP A 121 5.70 -1.59 0.22
N ALA A 122 5.32 -0.49 -0.43
CA ALA A 122 6.23 0.52 -0.97
C ALA A 122 7.06 1.22 0.13
N TYR A 123 6.43 1.53 1.25
CA TYR A 123 7.09 2.15 2.41
C TYR A 123 8.24 1.30 2.95
N ASP A 124 8.03 -0.01 3.08
CA ASP A 124 9.06 -0.90 3.61
C ASP A 124 10.30 -0.95 2.69
N ILE A 125 10.09 -0.91 1.37
CA ILE A 125 11.16 -0.80 0.37
C ILE A 125 11.91 0.53 0.54
N ILE A 126 11.20 1.64 0.57
CA ILE A 126 11.79 2.98 0.70
C ILE A 126 12.56 3.12 2.01
N LEU A 127 12.01 2.66 3.12
CA LEU A 127 12.66 2.75 4.43
C LEU A 127 13.93 1.89 4.49
N ARG A 128 13.89 0.68 3.93
CA ARG A 128 15.06 -0.19 3.79
C ARG A 128 16.18 0.52 3.03
N ASP A 129 15.86 1.10 1.89
CA ASP A 129 16.84 1.74 1.01
C ASP A 129 17.37 3.05 1.59
N ALA A 130 16.51 3.84 2.25
CA ALA A 130 16.93 5.03 2.98
C ALA A 130 17.93 4.70 4.11
N LYS A 131 17.67 3.65 4.89
CA LYS A 131 18.59 3.16 5.92
C LYS A 131 19.92 2.66 5.34
N ALA A 132 19.87 1.96 4.22
CA ALA A 132 21.06 1.50 3.51
C ALA A 132 21.89 2.69 2.98
N CYS A 133 21.23 3.68 2.41
CA CYS A 133 21.85 4.93 1.94
C CYS A 133 22.51 5.68 3.09
N LEU A 134 21.82 5.87 4.23
CA LEU A 134 22.40 6.49 5.42
C LEU A 134 23.66 5.76 5.90
N LYS A 135 23.61 4.44 5.95
CA LYS A 135 24.80 3.62 6.31
C LYS A 135 25.96 3.82 5.35
N ALA A 136 25.70 3.96 4.05
CA ALA A 136 26.73 4.23 3.05
C ALA A 136 27.33 5.63 3.22
N ILE A 137 26.50 6.66 3.44
CA ILE A 137 26.96 8.04 3.67
C ILE A 137 27.81 8.12 4.95
N LEU A 138 27.40 7.46 6.02
CA LEU A 138 28.17 7.42 7.28
C LEU A 138 29.57 6.79 7.11
N LYS A 139 29.73 5.82 6.19
CA LYS A 139 31.06 5.30 5.84
C LYS A 139 31.92 6.38 5.16
N LEU A 140 31.33 7.19 4.27
CA LEU A 140 32.02 8.31 3.63
C LEU A 140 32.42 9.38 4.65
N VAL A 141 31.53 9.73 5.58
CA VAL A 141 31.81 10.67 6.68
C VAL A 141 33.04 10.23 7.44
N LYS A 142 33.11 8.96 7.87
CA LYS A 142 34.24 8.42 8.64
C LYS A 142 35.53 8.39 7.79
N LYS A 143 35.45 7.89 6.55
CA LYS A 143 36.61 7.71 5.69
C LYS A 143 37.27 9.03 5.29
N TYR A 144 36.46 10.06 5.02
CA TYR A 144 36.93 11.33 4.46
C TYR A 144 36.80 12.49 5.47
N ARG A 145 36.78 12.17 6.76
CA ARG A 145 36.62 13.12 7.85
C ARG A 145 37.54 14.34 7.71
N ASP A 146 38.80 14.11 7.41
CA ASP A 146 39.85 15.12 7.38
C ASP A 146 40.32 15.44 5.95
N THR A 147 39.64 14.95 4.91
CA THR A 147 39.97 15.18 3.51
C THR A 147 39.55 16.59 3.07
N PRO A 148 40.50 17.49 2.72
CA PRO A 148 40.16 18.86 2.34
C PRO A 148 39.33 18.91 1.04
N GLU A 149 38.33 19.76 1.02
CA GLU A 149 37.52 20.12 -0.15
C GLU A 149 37.30 21.63 -0.18
N ALA A 150 37.21 22.21 -1.39
CA ALA A 150 36.83 23.60 -1.55
C ALA A 150 35.37 23.84 -1.11
N GLY A 151 35.16 24.62 -0.08
CA GLY A 151 33.83 25.16 0.22
C GLY A 151 33.36 26.04 -0.94
N ARG A 152 32.04 26.14 -1.14
CA ARG A 152 31.44 26.96 -2.19
C ARG A 152 30.32 27.82 -1.61
N THR A 153 30.30 29.10 -2.02
CA THR A 153 29.21 30.03 -1.76
C THR A 153 28.85 30.72 -3.07
N HIS A 154 27.57 30.74 -3.40
CA HIS A 154 27.07 31.35 -4.64
C HIS A 154 27.95 31.02 -5.87
N VAL A 155 28.18 29.68 -6.08
CA VAL A 155 28.97 29.05 -7.17
C VAL A 155 30.46 29.40 -7.25
N VAL A 156 31.01 30.13 -6.28
CA VAL A 156 32.44 30.43 -6.18
C VAL A 156 33.12 29.65 -5.07
N HIS A 157 34.42 29.43 -5.19
CA HIS A 157 35.24 28.82 -4.14
C HIS A 157 35.32 29.75 -2.93
N ALA A 158 35.13 29.18 -1.75
CA ALA A 158 35.27 29.84 -0.46
C ALA A 158 36.39 29.17 0.36
N ILE A 159 36.37 29.34 1.66
CA ILE A 159 37.35 28.70 2.56
C ILE A 159 37.26 27.17 2.47
N PRO A 160 38.36 26.46 2.75
CA PRO A 160 38.36 24.99 2.78
C PRO A 160 37.41 24.43 3.82
N ILE A 161 36.74 23.34 3.45
CA ILE A 161 35.97 22.46 4.36
C ILE A 161 36.55 21.05 4.23
N THR A 162 35.92 20.04 4.82
CA THR A 162 36.24 18.64 4.55
C THR A 162 35.11 17.95 3.81
N PHE A 163 35.44 16.96 2.98
CA PHE A 163 34.42 16.14 2.32
C PHE A 163 33.59 15.37 3.34
N GLY A 164 34.22 14.91 4.44
CA GLY A 164 33.48 14.26 5.54
C GLY A 164 32.43 15.16 6.18
N TYR A 165 32.73 16.47 6.35
CA TYR A 165 31.73 17.43 6.84
C TYR A 165 30.55 17.57 5.86
N LYS A 166 30.82 17.71 4.58
CA LYS A 166 29.77 17.78 3.55
C LYS A 166 28.89 16.53 3.57
N ALA A 167 29.49 15.33 3.65
CA ALA A 167 28.76 14.08 3.74
C ALA A 167 27.94 13.98 5.06
N ALA A 168 28.45 14.55 6.17
CA ALA A 168 27.75 14.58 7.44
C ALA A 168 26.44 15.39 7.36
N VAL A 169 26.39 16.48 6.61
CA VAL A 169 25.17 17.25 6.38
C VAL A 169 24.10 16.40 5.68
N TRP A 170 24.49 15.61 4.67
CA TRP A 170 23.57 14.70 4.01
C TRP A 170 23.09 13.58 4.95
N ALA A 171 23.99 13.02 5.76
CA ALA A 171 23.65 11.99 6.73
C ALA A 171 22.64 12.48 7.76
N ASP A 172 22.82 13.70 8.28
CA ASP A 172 21.94 14.31 9.27
C ASP A 172 20.54 14.59 8.67
N GLU A 173 20.48 15.12 7.46
CA GLU A 173 19.21 15.35 6.75
C GLU A 173 18.45 14.02 6.54
N LEU A 174 19.14 12.99 5.99
CA LEU A 174 18.52 11.69 5.73
C LEU A 174 18.09 11.00 7.04
N GLY A 175 18.87 11.15 8.11
CA GLY A 175 18.51 10.63 9.45
C GLY A 175 17.17 11.20 9.93
N ARG A 176 17.01 12.52 9.84
CA ARG A 176 15.74 13.20 10.21
C ARG A 176 14.56 12.77 9.31
N GLN A 177 14.80 12.49 8.02
CA GLN A 177 13.73 11.98 7.15
C GLN A 177 13.33 10.55 7.54
N ILE A 178 14.27 9.68 7.91
CA ILE A 178 13.98 8.34 8.40
C ILE A 178 13.12 8.40 9.67
N GLU A 179 13.46 9.25 10.63
CA GLU A 179 12.65 9.45 11.84
C GLU A 179 11.23 9.92 11.53
N ARG A 180 11.07 10.87 10.59
CA ARG A 180 9.73 11.30 10.13
C ARG A 180 8.94 10.17 9.48
N PHE A 181 9.60 9.39 8.63
CA PHE A 181 9.02 8.23 7.97
C PHE A 181 8.54 7.19 8.99
N GLU A 182 9.36 6.87 9.97
CA GLU A 182 8.99 5.94 11.04
C GLU A 182 7.84 6.48 11.91
N GLY A 183 7.85 7.77 12.19
CA GLY A 183 6.81 8.43 13.00
C GLY A 183 5.46 8.59 12.31
N MET A 184 5.39 8.47 10.97
CA MET A 184 4.12 8.64 10.24
C MET A 184 3.27 7.36 10.17
N LYS A 185 3.85 6.18 10.39
CA LYS A 185 3.18 4.87 10.21
C LYS A 185 1.76 4.82 10.76
N LYS A 186 1.59 5.18 12.03
CA LYS A 186 0.31 5.13 12.74
C LYS A 186 -0.79 6.03 12.17
N ARG A 187 -0.40 7.01 11.37
CA ARG A 187 -1.34 8.00 10.80
C ARG A 187 -1.61 7.79 9.33
N VAL A 188 -0.77 7.03 8.65
CA VAL A 188 -0.87 6.81 7.20
C VAL A 188 -1.42 5.43 6.89
N PHE A 189 -0.99 4.39 7.64
CA PHE A 189 -1.46 3.03 7.39
C PHE A 189 -2.76 2.75 8.14
N VAL A 190 -3.78 3.45 7.72
CA VAL A 190 -5.13 3.47 8.31
C VAL A 190 -6.10 2.96 7.25
N GLY A 191 -6.79 1.84 7.53
CA GLY A 191 -7.80 1.30 6.62
C GLY A 191 -9.15 2.01 6.80
N GLU A 192 -10.06 1.82 5.87
CA GLU A 192 -11.42 2.34 5.91
C GLU A 192 -12.45 1.20 5.84
N MET A 193 -13.45 1.23 6.71
CA MET A 193 -14.64 0.39 6.66
C MET A 193 -15.78 1.10 7.35
N ALA A 194 -16.58 1.82 6.60
CA ALA A 194 -17.65 2.65 7.15
C ALA A 194 -18.99 2.52 6.40
N GLY A 195 -18.98 1.89 5.23
CA GLY A 195 -20.16 1.74 4.37
C GLY A 195 -20.50 3.02 3.60
N ALA A 196 -21.59 2.99 2.86
CA ALA A 196 -21.91 3.96 1.81
C ALA A 196 -21.89 5.45 2.23
N VAL A 197 -22.20 5.75 3.48
CA VAL A 197 -22.25 7.14 4.01
C VAL A 197 -21.51 7.28 5.35
N GLY A 198 -20.65 6.34 5.69
CA GLY A 198 -19.84 6.41 6.89
C GLY A 198 -20.55 6.09 8.21
N THR A 199 -21.69 5.41 8.15
CA THR A 199 -22.55 5.17 9.33
C THR A 199 -22.66 3.71 9.75
N LEU A 200 -22.05 2.78 9.00
CA LEU A 200 -22.20 1.33 9.19
C LEU A 200 -23.66 0.86 9.21
N ALA A 201 -24.58 1.60 8.58
CA ALA A 201 -26.02 1.37 8.67
C ALA A 201 -26.47 -0.02 8.19
N SER A 202 -25.69 -0.67 7.31
CA SER A 202 -25.95 -2.05 6.85
C SER A 202 -25.55 -3.13 7.87
N GLN A 203 -24.82 -2.75 8.93
CA GLN A 203 -24.37 -3.64 10.01
C GLN A 203 -24.57 -2.96 11.38
N PRO A 204 -25.82 -2.58 11.75
CA PRO A 204 -26.08 -1.68 12.88
C PRO A 204 -25.65 -2.25 14.23
N GLU A 205 -25.67 -3.57 14.41
CA GLU A 205 -25.35 -4.22 15.67
C GLU A 205 -23.85 -4.57 15.82
N LYS A 206 -23.17 -4.84 14.70
CA LYS A 206 -21.79 -5.38 14.68
C LYS A 206 -20.82 -4.64 13.78
N GLY A 207 -21.19 -3.48 13.26
CA GLY A 207 -20.37 -2.74 12.30
C GLY A 207 -19.00 -2.34 12.87
N LEU A 208 -18.96 -1.80 14.09
CA LEU A 208 -17.72 -1.41 14.76
C LEU A 208 -16.84 -2.62 15.10
N GLU A 209 -17.44 -3.73 15.56
CA GLU A 209 -16.70 -4.96 15.83
C GLU A 209 -16.12 -5.56 14.52
N THR A 210 -16.91 -5.50 13.45
CA THR A 210 -16.45 -5.94 12.10
C THR A 210 -15.29 -5.09 11.61
N GLN A 211 -15.39 -3.76 11.71
CA GLN A 211 -14.32 -2.83 11.35
C GLN A 211 -13.06 -3.14 12.14
N GLN A 212 -13.13 -3.21 13.45
CA GLN A 212 -12.00 -3.51 14.31
C GLN A 212 -11.37 -4.85 13.94
N ARG A 213 -12.17 -5.91 13.79
CA ARG A 213 -11.66 -7.24 13.50
C ARG A 213 -11.04 -7.35 12.12
N MET A 214 -11.60 -6.67 11.12
CA MET A 214 -11.04 -6.60 9.76
C MET A 214 -9.62 -6.03 9.77
N PHE A 215 -9.37 -4.95 10.52
CA PHE A 215 -8.05 -4.33 10.60
C PHE A 215 -7.06 -5.16 11.43
N GLU A 216 -7.49 -5.84 12.50
CA GLU A 216 -6.66 -6.80 13.23
C GLU A 216 -6.17 -7.93 12.32
N ILE A 217 -7.03 -8.48 11.45
CA ILE A 217 -6.69 -9.53 10.49
C ILE A 217 -5.60 -9.05 9.51
N ARG A 218 -5.64 -7.78 9.10
CA ARG A 218 -4.65 -7.20 8.19
C ARG A 218 -3.42 -6.65 8.88
N SER A 219 -3.34 -6.71 10.22
CA SER A 219 -2.28 -6.08 11.02
C SER A 219 -2.14 -4.58 10.72
N GLU A 220 -3.26 -3.94 10.39
CA GLU A 220 -3.35 -2.50 10.23
C GLU A 220 -3.55 -1.87 11.59
N GLU A 221 -2.85 -0.78 11.85
CA GLU A 221 -3.08 -0.03 13.07
C GLU A 221 -4.47 0.60 12.95
N HIS A 222 -5.26 0.46 14.03
CA HIS A 222 -6.66 0.85 14.05
C HIS A 222 -6.87 2.30 13.65
N THR A 223 -7.91 2.50 12.84
CA THR A 223 -8.47 3.80 12.61
C THR A 223 -9.22 4.28 13.81
N SER A 224 -9.13 5.56 14.01
CA SER A 224 -10.00 6.41 14.83
C SER A 224 -10.18 6.01 16.30
N GLU A 225 -9.40 6.62 17.13
CA GLU A 225 -9.97 7.25 18.31
C GLU A 225 -10.80 8.47 17.90
#